data_c8e47d7332620f0be9ba3b3fbcc469bc
#
_entry.id   c8e47d7332620f0be9ba3b3fbcc469bc
#
_cell.length_a   1.000
_cell.length_b   1.000
_cell.length_c   1.000
_cell.angle_alpha   90.00
_cell.angle_beta   90.00
_cell.angle_gamma   90.00
#
_symmetry.space_group_name_H-M   'P 1'
#
loop_
_entity.id
_entity.type
_entity.pdbx_description
1 polymer ?
#
loop_
_entity_poly.entity_id
_entity_poly.type
_entity_poly.pdbx_seq_one_letter_code
_entity_poly.pdbx_strand_id
1 'polypeptide(L)'
;MLVLGACGDDSGSASQGEASGGRAAPLSLTLTESGCDPTSLSAPAGDVKFAVTNTSGLKGEFEIISATPEILTEEFLDDGASGTFTVPLKAGQYQVICGAPSNTRADLVISGEGEAAPEVKVDQGELDAAVSSYQGFVLQQTEDLAASTKSFTDAVRAGDMAKAKQLYAQVRVPWEQIEPVAELFPDSDAVIDSRADDFPKAEEDPNFTGFHALEYGLFAGGSVDMPSLADRLDSDIQNLITQVKSLEIQPQVMTNGAAALIEEAAQTKITGEEERYSGTDLVTLQANVDGANKVFVLVSPLLATTNEQLDDDLAAQFRKVQQTLDGYKTADGFEPYGQVSEADRAKLKTSMAELSELLSQVTGSLGLQVNQ
;
A
#
# COMPACT_ATOMS: atom_id res chain seq x y z
N MET A 1 78.83 36.51 -6.43
CA MET A 1 78.57 37.01 -7.77
C MET A 1 77.12 36.69 -8.07
N LEU A 2 76.23 37.63 -7.77
CA LEU A 2 75.46 38.44 -8.72
C LEU A 2 74.78 37.54 -9.76
N VAL A 3 73.41 37.53 -9.98
CA VAL A 3 72.54 38.66 -10.31
C VAL A 3 71.11 38.13 -10.27
N LEU A 4 70.16 38.84 -9.67
CA LEU A 4 68.92 39.43 -10.16
C LEU A 4 68.25 38.70 -11.34
N GLY A 5 67.03 38.39 -11.36
CA GLY A 5 65.80 39.09 -11.02
C GLY A 5 64.81 38.83 -12.14
N ALA A 6 63.56 38.80 -11.87
CA ALA A 6 62.52 39.48 -12.64
C ALA A 6 61.20 38.85 -12.40
N CYS A 7 60.20 39.70 -12.03
CA CYS A 7 58.84 39.45 -11.99
C CYS A 7 58.28 39.13 -13.39
N GLY A 8 57.33 38.18 -13.47
CA GLY A 8 56.47 37.96 -14.60
C GLY A 8 55.07 37.76 -14.09
N ASP A 9 54.19 38.72 -14.41
CA ASP A 9 52.75 38.64 -14.25
C ASP A 9 52.25 37.43 -15.03
N ASP A 10 51.49 36.60 -14.35
CA ASP A 10 50.76 35.52 -15.02
C ASP A 10 49.27 35.66 -14.77
N SER A 11 48.62 35.97 -15.86
CA SER A 11 47.18 36.16 -15.97
C SER A 11 46.47 34.85 -15.71
N GLY A 12 45.72 34.79 -14.64
CA GLY A 12 44.90 33.65 -14.28
C GLY A 12 43.91 33.28 -15.37
N SER A 13 44.13 32.09 -15.93
CA SER A 13 43.10 31.38 -16.71
C SER A 13 42.16 30.66 -15.72
N ALA A 14 40.95 31.18 -15.59
CA ALA A 14 39.91 30.50 -14.86
C ALA A 14 39.52 29.21 -15.62
N SER A 15 39.97 28.06 -15.12
CA SER A 15 39.39 26.79 -15.53
C SER A 15 37.94 26.72 -15.01
N GLN A 16 37.02 26.75 -15.94
CA GLN A 16 35.65 26.34 -15.67
C GLN A 16 35.67 24.88 -15.19
N GLY A 17 35.42 24.69 -13.90
CA GLY A 17 35.14 23.40 -13.34
C GLY A 17 33.80 22.93 -13.89
N GLU A 18 33.82 21.85 -14.65
CA GLU A 18 32.63 21.08 -14.98
C GLU A 18 31.94 20.73 -13.65
N ALA A 19 30.73 21.20 -13.50
CA ALA A 19 29.85 20.76 -12.42
C ALA A 19 29.53 19.27 -12.66
N SER A 20 30.31 18.40 -12.00
CA SER A 20 29.92 17.00 -11.87
C SER A 20 28.61 17.00 -11.10
N GLY A 21 27.54 16.49 -11.69
CA GLY A 21 26.25 16.27 -11.03
C GLY A 21 26.45 15.36 -9.82
N GLY A 22 26.68 15.97 -8.67
CA GLY A 22 26.79 15.27 -7.40
C GLY A 22 25.40 14.78 -7.02
N ARG A 23 25.21 13.49 -7.01
CA ARG A 23 24.04 12.83 -6.44
C ARG A 23 23.89 13.31 -5.00
N ALA A 24 22.80 13.99 -4.66
CA ALA A 24 22.56 14.48 -3.32
C ALA A 24 22.63 13.30 -2.32
N ALA A 25 23.22 13.55 -1.16
CA ALA A 25 23.22 12.53 -0.10
C ALA A 25 21.80 12.26 0.38
N PRO A 26 21.47 11.02 0.78
CA PRO A 26 20.15 10.72 1.33
C PRO A 26 19.85 11.57 2.56
N LEU A 27 18.58 11.98 2.71
CA LEU A 27 18.08 12.57 3.95
C LEU A 27 18.00 11.45 5.00
N SER A 28 18.68 11.63 6.11
CA SER A 28 18.64 10.67 7.22
C SER A 28 17.48 10.97 8.13
N LEU A 29 16.70 9.95 8.46
CA LEU A 29 15.57 10.02 9.38
C LEU A 29 15.59 8.79 10.29
N THR A 30 15.29 9.00 11.57
CA THR A 30 15.13 7.92 12.54
C THR A 30 13.71 7.94 13.08
N LEU A 31 13.03 6.80 13.00
CA LEU A 31 11.79 6.56 13.71
C LEU A 31 12.15 6.18 15.14
N THR A 32 11.71 6.96 16.10
CA THR A 32 12.01 6.76 17.53
C THR A 32 10.73 6.53 18.32
N GLU A 33 10.83 6.07 19.56
CA GLU A 33 9.69 5.95 20.47
C GLU A 33 8.89 7.27 20.62
N SER A 34 9.55 8.41 20.45
CA SER A 34 8.91 9.74 20.51
C SER A 34 8.54 10.32 19.15
N GLY A 35 8.84 9.63 18.05
CA GLY A 35 8.51 10.04 16.68
C GLY A 35 9.70 10.27 15.77
N CYS A 36 9.56 11.18 14.81
CA CYS A 36 10.59 11.50 13.82
C CYS A 36 11.79 12.22 14.43
N ASP A 37 12.99 11.80 14.09
CA ASP A 37 14.25 12.52 14.35
C ASP A 37 15.10 12.57 13.07
N PRO A 38 15.34 13.74 12.47
CA PRO A 38 14.91 15.08 12.90
C PRO A 38 13.40 15.35 12.64
N THR A 39 12.87 16.38 13.30
CA THR A 39 11.49 16.84 13.11
C THR A 39 11.33 17.82 11.94
N SER A 40 12.39 18.11 11.19
CA SER A 40 12.39 18.97 10.02
C SER A 40 13.47 18.53 9.05
N LEU A 41 13.10 18.41 7.78
CA LEU A 41 13.93 17.97 6.68
C LEU A 41 13.83 18.97 5.51
N SER A 42 14.86 19.05 4.69
CA SER A 42 14.79 19.82 3.45
C SER A 42 15.69 19.22 2.36
N ALA A 43 15.21 19.29 1.11
CA ALA A 43 15.93 18.84 -0.06
C ALA A 43 15.63 19.72 -1.29
N PRO A 44 16.45 19.67 -2.33
CA PRO A 44 16.05 20.16 -3.65
C PRO A 44 14.98 19.25 -4.27
N ALA A 45 14.15 19.83 -5.13
CA ALA A 45 13.16 19.08 -5.91
C ALA A 45 13.83 18.06 -6.85
N GLY A 46 13.14 16.96 -7.12
CA GLY A 46 13.61 15.83 -7.92
C GLY A 46 13.52 14.52 -7.13
N ASP A 47 14.33 13.53 -7.49
CA ASP A 47 14.39 12.24 -6.80
C ASP A 47 15.07 12.39 -5.43
N VAL A 48 14.26 12.57 -4.40
CA VAL A 48 14.72 12.72 -3.02
C VAL A 48 14.94 11.35 -2.41
N LYS A 49 16.15 11.11 -1.91
CA LYS A 49 16.49 9.85 -1.23
C LYS A 49 16.39 10.01 0.28
N PHE A 50 15.73 9.05 0.91
CA PHE A 50 15.62 8.94 2.36
C PHE A 50 16.40 7.71 2.82
N ALA A 51 17.19 7.86 3.87
CA ALA A 51 17.78 6.76 4.63
C ALA A 51 17.08 6.72 5.98
N VAL A 52 16.17 5.78 6.15
CA VAL A 52 15.32 5.66 7.33
C VAL A 52 15.80 4.51 8.21
N THR A 53 15.85 4.75 9.52
CA THR A 53 16.18 3.72 10.51
C THR A 53 15.09 3.71 11.57
N ASN A 54 14.55 2.54 11.89
CA ASN A 54 13.59 2.38 12.97
C ASN A 54 14.29 1.96 14.26
N THR A 55 14.11 2.74 15.33
CA THR A 55 14.60 2.46 16.69
C THR A 55 13.48 2.65 17.73
N SER A 56 12.22 2.58 17.28
CA SER A 56 11.06 2.86 18.12
C SER A 56 10.72 1.76 19.13
N GLY A 57 11.33 0.59 19.00
CA GLY A 57 10.99 -0.60 19.80
C GLY A 57 9.79 -1.38 19.27
N LEU A 58 9.15 -0.90 18.21
CA LEU A 58 8.00 -1.51 17.54
C LEU A 58 8.20 -1.50 16.03
N LYS A 59 7.34 -2.18 15.29
CA LYS A 59 7.26 -1.98 13.83
C LYS A 59 6.88 -0.52 13.59
N GLY A 60 7.67 0.20 12.82
CA GLY A 60 7.50 1.62 12.54
C GLY A 60 7.07 1.83 11.09
N GLU A 61 6.30 2.86 10.87
CA GLU A 61 5.82 3.30 9.57
C GLU A 61 6.54 4.60 9.18
N PHE A 62 6.98 4.66 7.94
CA PHE A 62 7.52 5.86 7.30
C PHE A 62 6.61 6.24 6.14
N GLU A 63 5.95 7.38 6.25
CA GLU A 63 5.01 7.85 5.25
C GLU A 63 5.33 9.31 4.87
N ILE A 64 5.17 9.66 3.61
CA ILE A 64 5.25 11.05 3.15
C ILE A 64 3.89 11.46 2.61
N ILE A 65 3.34 12.53 3.19
CA ILE A 65 2.07 13.11 2.76
C ILE A 65 2.26 14.53 2.22
N SER A 66 1.44 14.90 1.26
CA SER A 66 1.37 16.24 0.70
C SER A 66 0.57 17.20 1.60
N ALA A 67 0.57 18.48 1.28
CA ALA A 67 -0.24 19.50 1.97
C ALA A 67 -1.76 19.27 1.85
N THR A 68 -2.22 18.63 0.77
CA THR A 68 -3.53 17.97 0.68
C THR A 68 -3.29 16.53 1.11
N PRO A 69 -3.93 16.01 2.16
CA PRO A 69 -3.54 14.74 2.75
C PRO A 69 -3.63 13.59 1.72
N GLU A 70 -2.53 13.38 1.05
CA GLU A 70 -2.32 12.36 0.02
C GLU A 70 -1.00 11.69 0.34
N ILE A 71 -1.04 10.38 0.51
CA ILE A 71 0.11 9.52 0.77
C ILE A 71 0.91 9.41 -0.53
N LEU A 72 2.17 9.82 -0.49
CA LEU A 72 3.09 9.76 -1.62
C LEU A 72 3.98 8.52 -1.58
N THR A 73 4.23 8.02 -0.39
CA THR A 73 4.93 6.77 -0.11
C THR A 73 4.64 6.34 1.32
N GLU A 74 4.56 5.05 1.53
CA GLU A 74 4.39 4.39 2.82
C GLU A 74 5.34 3.20 2.87
N GLU A 75 6.08 3.05 3.97
CA GLU A 75 7.06 1.99 4.15
C GLU A 75 7.08 1.52 5.59
N PHE A 76 7.09 0.23 5.79
CA PHE A 76 7.13 -0.40 7.11
C PHE A 76 8.53 -0.94 7.43
N LEU A 77 9.06 -0.57 8.60
CA LEU A 77 10.36 -1.05 9.06
C LEU A 77 10.22 -1.73 10.43
N ASP A 78 10.72 -2.93 10.55
CA ASP A 78 10.86 -3.60 11.84
C ASP A 78 11.81 -2.83 12.77
N ASP A 79 11.67 -3.03 14.10
CA ASP A 79 12.60 -2.41 15.05
C ASP A 79 14.05 -2.81 14.79
N GLY A 80 14.94 -1.83 14.76
CA GLY A 80 16.34 -1.99 14.38
C GLY A 80 16.61 -2.08 12.89
N ALA A 81 15.58 -2.12 12.03
CA ALA A 81 15.76 -2.15 10.59
C ALA A 81 16.09 -0.76 10.01
N SER A 82 16.71 -0.76 8.82
CA SER A 82 16.99 0.45 8.03
C SER A 82 16.66 0.20 6.57
N GLY A 83 16.05 1.20 5.93
CA GLY A 83 15.73 1.19 4.51
C GLY A 83 16.26 2.44 3.79
N THR A 84 16.34 2.38 2.46
CA THR A 84 16.63 3.54 1.63
C THR A 84 15.56 3.65 0.56
N PHE A 85 14.82 4.76 0.58
CA PHE A 85 13.68 5.00 -0.28
C PHE A 85 13.97 6.20 -1.18
N THR A 86 13.46 6.19 -2.39
CA THR A 86 13.59 7.31 -3.34
C THR A 86 12.21 7.76 -3.76
N VAL A 87 11.88 9.02 -3.47
CA VAL A 87 10.56 9.59 -3.75
C VAL A 87 10.74 10.80 -4.66
N PRO A 88 10.10 10.86 -5.83
CA PRO A 88 10.11 12.03 -6.70
C PRO A 88 9.24 13.13 -6.09
N LEU A 89 9.86 14.20 -5.61
CA LEU A 89 9.17 15.32 -4.95
C LEU A 89 9.40 16.63 -5.72
N LYS A 90 8.33 17.37 -5.93
CA LYS A 90 8.35 18.74 -6.44
C LYS A 90 8.65 19.75 -5.33
N ALA A 91 8.99 20.97 -5.71
CA ALA A 91 9.07 22.07 -4.73
C ALA A 91 7.72 22.25 -4.05
N GLY A 92 7.71 22.21 -2.71
CA GLY A 92 6.49 22.24 -1.91
C GLY A 92 6.76 21.98 -0.44
N GLN A 93 5.69 21.96 0.34
CA GLN A 93 5.69 21.57 1.74
C GLN A 93 5.01 20.21 1.87
N TYR A 94 5.68 19.29 2.55
CA TYR A 94 5.25 17.95 2.81
C TYR A 94 5.36 17.66 4.30
N GLN A 95 4.74 16.59 4.75
CA GLN A 95 4.94 16.05 6.09
C GLN A 95 5.43 14.61 5.97
N VAL A 96 6.35 14.23 6.85
CA VAL A 96 6.74 12.84 7.05
C VAL A 96 6.03 12.36 8.30
N ILE A 97 5.29 11.28 8.19
CA ILE A 97 4.69 10.60 9.33
C ILE A 97 5.67 9.51 9.79
N CYS A 98 5.88 9.46 11.09
CA CYS A 98 6.63 8.41 11.75
C CYS A 98 5.64 7.68 12.65
N GLY A 99 4.99 6.67 12.08
CA GLY A 99 3.97 5.88 12.74
C GLY A 99 4.51 5.03 13.87
N ALA A 100 3.61 4.60 14.71
CA ALA A 100 3.75 3.79 15.91
C ALA A 100 5.05 3.99 16.73
N PRO A 101 4.95 4.29 18.01
CA PRO A 101 3.70 4.44 18.78
C PRO A 101 3.10 5.86 18.77
N SER A 102 3.77 6.85 18.18
CA SER A 102 3.45 8.26 18.46
C SER A 102 2.75 9.02 17.32
N ASN A 103 2.65 8.48 16.11
CA ASN A 103 2.06 9.18 14.94
C ASN A 103 2.54 10.64 14.81
N THR A 104 3.79 10.90 15.16
CA THR A 104 4.36 12.26 15.07
C THR A 104 4.77 12.57 13.65
N ARG A 105 4.82 13.87 13.36
CA ARG A 105 5.12 14.38 12.03
C ARG A 105 6.40 15.20 12.04
N ALA A 106 7.17 15.08 10.95
CA ALA A 106 8.26 15.99 10.65
C ALA A 106 7.89 16.85 9.45
N ASP A 107 8.30 18.11 9.45
CA ASP A 107 8.14 18.98 8.30
C ASP A 107 9.19 18.63 7.23
N LEU A 108 8.77 18.50 5.98
CA LEU A 108 9.66 18.31 4.85
C LEU A 108 9.46 19.45 3.84
N VAL A 109 10.49 20.25 3.63
CA VAL A 109 10.48 21.36 2.69
C VAL A 109 11.32 21.01 1.46
N ILE A 110 10.68 20.91 0.32
CA ILE A 110 11.33 20.70 -0.96
C ILE A 110 11.44 22.03 -1.69
N SER A 111 12.65 22.43 -2.07
CA SER A 111 12.92 23.76 -2.64
C SER A 111 13.69 23.66 -3.96
N GLY A 112 13.60 24.72 -4.78
CA GLY A 112 14.33 24.86 -6.04
C GLY A 112 13.53 24.37 -7.23
N GLU A 113 13.99 24.74 -8.43
CA GLU A 113 13.49 24.18 -9.68
C GLU A 113 14.28 22.87 -9.90
N GLY A 114 13.65 21.72 -9.55
CA GLY A 114 14.10 20.45 -10.10
C GLY A 114 13.88 20.49 -11.61
N GLU A 115 14.74 19.80 -12.41
CA GLU A 115 14.36 19.53 -13.78
C GLU A 115 12.98 18.87 -13.71
N ALA A 116 11.99 19.59 -14.22
CA ALA A 116 10.65 19.01 -14.33
C ALA A 116 10.82 17.75 -15.16
N ALA A 117 10.44 16.60 -14.60
CA ALA A 117 10.28 15.40 -15.41
C ALA A 117 9.50 15.81 -16.66
N PRO A 118 9.84 15.31 -17.84
CA PRO A 118 9.12 15.67 -19.07
C PRO A 118 7.63 15.53 -18.79
N GLU A 119 6.87 16.58 -19.12
CA GLU A 119 5.42 16.60 -18.89
C GLU A 119 4.81 15.42 -19.64
N VAL A 120 4.49 14.35 -18.91
CA VAL A 120 3.79 13.20 -19.45
C VAL A 120 2.36 13.63 -19.67
N LYS A 121 1.89 13.59 -20.91
CA LYS A 121 0.52 13.93 -21.26
C LYS A 121 -0.25 12.65 -21.55
N VAL A 122 -1.11 12.29 -20.62
CA VAL A 122 -2.13 11.27 -20.85
C VAL A 122 -3.39 11.90 -21.46
N ASP A 123 -4.15 11.11 -22.19
CA ASP A 123 -5.49 11.51 -22.61
C ASP A 123 -6.39 11.59 -21.36
N GLN A 124 -6.80 12.80 -21.01
CA GLN A 124 -7.60 13.03 -19.82
C GLN A 124 -8.97 12.32 -19.89
N GLY A 125 -9.55 12.21 -21.09
CA GLY A 125 -10.83 11.52 -21.26
C GLY A 125 -10.71 10.01 -21.02
N GLU A 126 -9.60 9.40 -21.44
CA GLU A 126 -9.32 7.99 -21.16
C GLU A 126 -9.02 7.77 -19.67
N LEU A 127 -8.29 8.69 -19.05
CA LEU A 127 -8.02 8.63 -17.60
C LEU A 127 -9.31 8.73 -16.78
N ASP A 128 -10.16 9.72 -17.09
CA ASP A 128 -11.46 9.90 -16.43
C ASP A 128 -12.36 8.67 -16.61
N ALA A 129 -12.30 8.02 -17.79
CA ALA A 129 -13.02 6.78 -18.06
C ALA A 129 -12.48 5.60 -17.23
N ALA A 130 -11.16 5.50 -17.06
CA ALA A 130 -10.53 4.48 -16.21
C ALA A 130 -10.97 4.65 -14.75
N VAL A 131 -10.89 5.86 -14.19
CA VAL A 131 -11.34 6.18 -12.82
C VAL A 131 -12.82 5.89 -12.64
N SER A 132 -13.68 6.33 -13.56
CA SER A 132 -15.12 6.06 -13.52
C SER A 132 -15.42 4.56 -13.55
N SER A 133 -14.67 3.80 -14.34
CA SER A 133 -14.81 2.34 -14.42
C SER A 133 -14.37 1.67 -13.12
N TYR A 134 -13.30 2.18 -12.49
CA TYR A 134 -12.84 1.68 -11.20
C TYR A 134 -13.83 2.02 -10.08
N GLN A 135 -14.37 3.23 -10.05
CA GLN A 135 -15.41 3.62 -9.10
C GLN A 135 -16.67 2.73 -9.23
N GLY A 136 -17.08 2.41 -10.46
CA GLY A 136 -18.15 1.44 -10.71
C GLY A 136 -17.81 0.04 -10.20
N PHE A 137 -16.57 -0.40 -10.33
CA PHE A 137 -16.09 -1.67 -9.78
C PHE A 137 -16.15 -1.68 -8.25
N VAL A 138 -15.62 -0.64 -7.57
CA VAL A 138 -15.66 -0.52 -6.10
C VAL A 138 -17.09 -0.58 -5.58
N LEU A 139 -18.02 0.15 -6.22
CA LEU A 139 -19.43 0.11 -5.86
C LEU A 139 -20.02 -1.29 -6.02
N GLN A 140 -19.75 -1.97 -7.14
CA GLN A 140 -20.24 -3.33 -7.38
C GLN A 140 -19.70 -4.31 -6.34
N GLN A 141 -18.39 -4.27 -6.05
CA GLN A 141 -17.80 -5.14 -5.03
C GLN A 141 -18.38 -4.88 -3.65
N THR A 142 -18.69 -3.63 -3.31
CA THR A 142 -19.32 -3.28 -2.03
C THR A 142 -20.76 -3.84 -1.94
N GLU A 143 -21.51 -3.85 -3.04
CA GLU A 143 -22.83 -4.47 -3.11
C GLU A 143 -22.74 -6.00 -3.00
N ASP A 144 -21.77 -6.62 -3.66
CA ASP A 144 -21.50 -8.06 -3.58
C ASP A 144 -21.05 -8.47 -2.17
N LEU A 145 -20.22 -7.63 -1.52
CA LEU A 145 -19.83 -7.79 -0.13
C LEU A 145 -21.07 -7.81 0.78
N ALA A 146 -21.99 -6.86 0.62
CA ALA A 146 -23.20 -6.80 1.44
C ALA A 146 -24.09 -8.05 1.26
N ALA A 147 -24.23 -8.53 0.04
CA ALA A 147 -25.05 -9.71 -0.25
C ALA A 147 -24.42 -11.00 0.31
N SER A 148 -23.10 -11.15 0.18
CA SER A 148 -22.36 -12.30 0.70
C SER A 148 -22.27 -12.26 2.22
N THR A 149 -22.01 -11.09 2.82
CA THR A 149 -21.99 -10.87 4.27
C THR A 149 -23.34 -11.24 4.89
N LYS A 150 -24.43 -10.79 4.29
CA LYS A 150 -25.76 -11.17 4.79
C LYS A 150 -25.98 -12.68 4.81
N SER A 151 -25.54 -13.39 3.78
CA SER A 151 -25.65 -14.85 3.71
C SER A 151 -24.81 -15.54 4.79
N PHE A 152 -23.63 -15.01 5.05
CA PHE A 152 -22.71 -15.48 6.07
C PHE A 152 -23.25 -15.22 7.49
N THR A 153 -23.67 -14.00 7.79
CA THR A 153 -24.20 -13.59 9.10
C THR A 153 -25.52 -14.27 9.42
N ASP A 154 -26.37 -14.53 8.42
CA ASP A 154 -27.60 -15.33 8.59
C ASP A 154 -27.27 -16.77 9.04
N ALA A 155 -26.22 -17.40 8.47
CA ALA A 155 -25.76 -18.72 8.91
C ALA A 155 -25.23 -18.69 10.35
N VAL A 156 -24.47 -17.65 10.71
CA VAL A 156 -23.98 -17.43 12.08
C VAL A 156 -25.14 -17.32 13.07
N ARG A 157 -26.12 -16.46 12.79
CA ARG A 157 -27.32 -16.26 13.64
C ARG A 157 -28.15 -17.51 13.77
N ALA A 158 -28.25 -18.31 12.71
CA ALA A 158 -28.92 -19.58 12.74
C ALA A 158 -28.23 -20.69 13.54
N GLY A 159 -26.98 -20.45 13.96
CA GLY A 159 -26.12 -21.45 14.59
C GLY A 159 -25.59 -22.50 13.62
N ASP A 160 -25.73 -22.27 12.30
CA ASP A 160 -25.17 -23.16 11.26
C ASP A 160 -23.69 -22.86 11.03
N MET A 161 -22.88 -23.25 12.02
CA MET A 161 -21.42 -22.99 11.99
C MET A 161 -20.71 -23.70 10.84
N ALA A 162 -21.25 -24.83 10.36
CA ALA A 162 -20.70 -25.53 9.21
C ALA A 162 -20.86 -24.70 7.94
N LYS A 163 -22.05 -24.15 7.73
CA LYS A 163 -22.35 -23.24 6.62
C LYS A 163 -21.56 -21.94 6.70
N ALA A 164 -21.46 -21.33 7.90
CA ALA A 164 -20.70 -20.12 8.13
C ALA A 164 -19.21 -20.34 7.74
N LYS A 165 -18.60 -21.44 8.20
CA LYS A 165 -17.22 -21.78 7.81
C LYS A 165 -17.03 -21.95 6.30
N GLN A 166 -17.99 -22.55 5.60
CA GLN A 166 -17.92 -22.71 4.14
C GLN A 166 -18.01 -21.36 3.40
N LEU A 167 -18.69 -20.38 3.97
CA LEU A 167 -18.89 -19.08 3.34
C LEU A 167 -17.71 -18.12 3.64
N TYR A 168 -16.97 -18.35 4.73
CA TYR A 168 -16.03 -17.38 5.29
C TYR A 168 -15.01 -16.85 4.27
N ALA A 169 -14.27 -17.73 3.62
CA ALA A 169 -13.24 -17.30 2.65
C ALA A 169 -13.84 -16.49 1.49
N GLN A 170 -15.02 -16.88 1.01
CA GLN A 170 -15.62 -16.25 -0.17
C GLN A 170 -16.30 -14.92 0.17
N VAL A 171 -16.78 -14.73 1.38
CA VAL A 171 -17.43 -13.47 1.79
C VAL A 171 -16.43 -12.32 1.87
N ARG A 172 -15.15 -12.61 2.12
CA ARG A 172 -14.08 -11.61 2.17
C ARG A 172 -13.61 -11.13 0.81
N VAL A 173 -13.74 -11.96 -0.23
CA VAL A 173 -13.20 -11.66 -1.58
C VAL A 173 -13.57 -10.25 -2.10
N PRO A 174 -14.82 -9.79 -2.03
CA PRO A 174 -15.14 -8.45 -2.51
C PRO A 174 -14.48 -7.33 -1.69
N TRP A 175 -14.26 -7.53 -0.40
CA TRP A 175 -13.54 -6.60 0.46
C TRP A 175 -12.08 -6.48 0.01
N GLU A 176 -11.38 -7.58 -0.05
CA GLU A 176 -9.97 -7.67 -0.45
C GLU A 176 -9.71 -7.08 -1.86
N GLN A 177 -10.71 -7.15 -2.74
CA GLN A 177 -10.60 -6.58 -4.09
C GLN A 177 -10.72 -5.06 -4.12
N ILE A 178 -11.36 -4.43 -3.12
CA ILE A 178 -11.49 -2.96 -3.04
C ILE A 178 -10.51 -2.34 -2.05
N GLU A 179 -9.70 -3.13 -1.37
CA GLU A 179 -8.70 -2.69 -0.41
C GLU A 179 -7.72 -1.65 -0.95
N PRO A 180 -7.39 -1.59 -2.28
CA PRO A 180 -6.61 -0.47 -2.83
C PRO A 180 -7.15 0.93 -2.49
N VAL A 181 -8.39 1.05 -2.07
CA VAL A 181 -9.02 2.32 -1.69
C VAL A 181 -9.59 2.30 -0.26
N ALA A 182 -9.22 1.32 0.56
CA ALA A 182 -9.70 1.20 1.95
C ALA A 182 -9.34 2.43 2.79
N GLU A 183 -8.20 3.05 2.54
CA GLU A 183 -7.76 4.28 3.21
C GLU A 183 -8.72 5.46 3.05
N LEU A 184 -9.60 5.44 2.05
CA LEU A 184 -10.62 6.46 1.87
C LEU A 184 -11.79 6.32 2.86
N PHE A 185 -11.85 5.21 3.60
CA PHE A 185 -12.87 4.94 4.62
C PHE A 185 -12.29 4.24 5.88
N PRO A 186 -11.27 4.84 6.53
CA PRO A 186 -10.49 4.19 7.58
C PRO A 186 -11.33 3.77 8.80
N ASP A 187 -12.40 4.50 9.12
CA ASP A 187 -13.29 4.14 10.22
C ASP A 187 -14.08 2.85 9.91
N SER A 188 -14.41 2.61 8.63
CA SER A 188 -15.06 1.36 8.21
C SER A 188 -14.08 0.21 8.15
N ASP A 189 -12.89 0.45 7.65
CA ASP A 189 -11.80 -0.51 7.61
C ASP A 189 -11.49 -1.03 9.01
N ALA A 190 -11.24 -0.15 9.96
CA ALA A 190 -10.94 -0.48 11.36
C ALA A 190 -11.98 -1.36 12.06
N VAL A 191 -13.25 -1.30 11.69
CA VAL A 191 -14.31 -2.10 12.33
C VAL A 191 -14.70 -3.35 11.54
N ILE A 192 -14.34 -3.42 10.25
CA ILE A 192 -14.66 -4.54 9.36
C ILE A 192 -13.51 -5.56 9.36
N ASP A 193 -12.26 -5.09 9.34
CA ASP A 193 -11.11 -5.91 8.97
C ASP A 193 -9.94 -5.92 9.95
N SER A 194 -9.95 -5.11 11.04
CA SER A 194 -8.86 -5.14 12.02
C SER A 194 -8.64 -6.52 12.64
N ARG A 195 -7.38 -6.90 12.73
CA ARG A 195 -6.92 -8.17 13.30
C ARG A 195 -6.78 -8.07 14.81
N ALA A 196 -6.71 -9.21 15.49
CA ALA A 196 -6.53 -9.23 16.95
C ALA A 196 -5.27 -8.47 17.40
N ASP A 197 -4.19 -8.54 16.62
CA ASP A 197 -2.90 -7.90 16.95
C ASP A 197 -2.95 -6.37 16.88
N ASP A 198 -3.98 -5.78 16.27
CA ASP A 198 -4.20 -4.33 16.23
C ASP A 198 -4.78 -3.80 17.55
N PHE A 199 -5.11 -4.68 18.49
CA PHE A 199 -5.72 -4.33 19.76
C PHE A 199 -4.83 -4.68 20.95
N PRO A 200 -4.77 -3.82 22.01
CA PRO A 200 -3.92 -4.05 23.17
C PRO A 200 -4.22 -5.35 23.95
N LYS A 201 -5.43 -5.91 23.80
CA LYS A 201 -5.85 -7.15 24.46
C LYS A 201 -6.12 -8.28 23.48
N ALA A 202 -5.68 -8.10 22.23
CA ALA A 202 -5.88 -9.06 21.16
C ALA A 202 -7.36 -9.54 21.12
N GLU A 203 -7.59 -10.85 21.09
CA GLU A 203 -8.95 -11.44 21.00
C GLU A 203 -9.86 -11.13 22.19
N GLU A 204 -9.30 -10.67 23.31
CA GLU A 204 -10.06 -10.27 24.51
C GLU A 204 -10.45 -8.78 24.48
N ASP A 205 -10.01 -8.02 23.49
CA ASP A 205 -10.34 -6.60 23.39
C ASP A 205 -11.82 -6.41 23.02
N PRO A 206 -12.56 -5.55 23.75
CA PRO A 206 -13.98 -5.33 23.47
C PRO A 206 -14.25 -4.64 22.12
N ASN A 207 -13.23 -4.06 21.50
CA ASN A 207 -13.33 -3.44 20.19
C ASN A 207 -12.95 -4.39 19.04
N PHE A 208 -12.44 -5.59 19.35
CA PHE A 208 -12.16 -6.62 18.33
C PHE A 208 -13.47 -7.12 17.75
N THR A 209 -13.76 -6.70 16.52
CA THR A 209 -15.02 -6.93 15.79
C THR A 209 -14.72 -7.32 14.34
N GLY A 210 -15.70 -7.27 13.47
CA GLY A 210 -15.51 -7.52 12.05
C GLY A 210 -15.34 -9.00 11.68
N PHE A 211 -14.75 -9.23 10.54
CA PHE A 211 -14.55 -10.57 10.00
C PHE A 211 -13.65 -11.43 10.87
N HIS A 212 -12.53 -10.88 11.35
CA HIS A 212 -11.55 -11.65 12.12
C HIS A 212 -12.03 -12.06 13.50
N ALA A 213 -12.91 -11.27 14.13
CA ALA A 213 -13.56 -11.69 15.37
C ALA A 213 -14.52 -12.87 15.16
N LEU A 214 -15.26 -12.86 14.03
CA LEU A 214 -16.10 -13.99 13.63
C LEU A 214 -15.26 -15.21 13.24
N GLU A 215 -14.15 -15.01 12.56
CA GLU A 215 -13.19 -16.06 12.23
C GLU A 215 -12.66 -16.75 13.48
N TYR A 216 -12.23 -15.97 14.49
CA TYR A 216 -11.77 -16.48 15.78
C TYR A 216 -12.83 -17.37 16.46
N GLY A 217 -14.07 -16.89 16.50
CA GLY A 217 -15.20 -17.68 17.03
C GLY A 217 -15.46 -18.97 16.25
N LEU A 218 -15.40 -18.91 14.92
CA LEU A 218 -15.70 -20.05 14.04
C LEU A 218 -14.59 -21.12 14.06
N PHE A 219 -13.33 -20.71 13.92
CA PHE A 219 -12.25 -21.66 13.62
C PHE A 219 -11.38 -21.97 14.85
N ALA A 220 -11.15 -21.02 15.74
CA ALA A 220 -10.38 -21.23 16.97
C ALA A 220 -11.25 -21.65 18.15
N GLY A 221 -12.57 -21.56 18.04
CA GLY A 221 -13.49 -21.84 19.16
C GLY A 221 -13.45 -20.77 20.26
N GLY A 222 -13.12 -19.54 19.86
CA GLY A 222 -13.08 -18.38 20.75
C GLY A 222 -14.42 -18.09 21.39
N SER A 223 -14.41 -17.66 22.65
CA SER A 223 -15.62 -17.31 23.40
C SER A 223 -16.06 -15.89 23.05
N VAL A 224 -16.73 -15.71 21.93
CA VAL A 224 -17.26 -14.44 21.44
C VAL A 224 -18.78 -14.53 21.25
N ASP A 225 -19.47 -13.39 21.33
CA ASP A 225 -20.89 -13.29 21.04
C ASP A 225 -21.12 -13.24 19.52
N MET A 226 -21.10 -14.41 18.89
CA MET A 226 -21.22 -14.58 17.45
C MET A 226 -22.46 -13.86 16.86
N PRO A 227 -23.68 -13.95 17.43
CA PRO A 227 -24.84 -13.23 16.90
C PRO A 227 -24.66 -11.71 16.94
N SER A 228 -24.16 -11.15 18.03
CA SER A 228 -23.92 -9.70 18.15
C SER A 228 -22.85 -9.20 17.18
N LEU A 229 -21.77 -9.98 16.98
CA LEU A 229 -20.74 -9.67 15.98
C LEU A 229 -21.31 -9.70 14.56
N ALA A 230 -22.18 -10.67 14.25
CA ALA A 230 -22.84 -10.77 12.96
C ALA A 230 -23.78 -9.57 12.68
N ASP A 231 -24.55 -9.14 13.70
CA ASP A 231 -25.42 -7.95 13.59
C ASP A 231 -24.60 -6.68 13.39
N ARG A 232 -23.45 -6.58 14.09
CA ARG A 232 -22.52 -5.48 13.96
C ARG A 232 -21.91 -5.40 12.58
N LEU A 233 -21.39 -6.51 12.06
CA LEU A 233 -20.78 -6.57 10.73
C LEU A 233 -21.79 -6.18 9.63
N ASP A 234 -23.03 -6.68 9.69
CA ASP A 234 -24.08 -6.25 8.74
C ASP A 234 -24.28 -4.73 8.77
N SER A 235 -24.28 -4.12 9.96
CA SER A 235 -24.44 -2.67 10.12
C SER A 235 -23.22 -1.90 9.57
N ASP A 236 -22.01 -2.37 9.85
CA ASP A 236 -20.78 -1.72 9.41
C ASP A 236 -20.65 -1.79 7.88
N ILE A 237 -21.03 -2.89 7.24
CA ILE A 237 -21.11 -3.00 5.77
C ILE A 237 -22.15 -2.04 5.17
N GLN A 238 -23.31 -1.83 5.81
CA GLN A 238 -24.29 -0.84 5.34
C GLN A 238 -23.75 0.60 5.44
N ASN A 239 -22.96 0.89 6.45
CA ASN A 239 -22.28 2.17 6.58
C ASN A 239 -21.26 2.35 5.46
N LEU A 240 -20.45 1.33 5.15
CA LEU A 240 -19.50 1.32 4.05
C LEU A 240 -20.18 1.61 2.70
N ILE A 241 -21.31 0.95 2.39
CA ILE A 241 -22.10 1.21 1.17
C ILE A 241 -22.45 2.69 1.06
N THR A 242 -22.83 3.31 2.18
CA THR A 242 -23.23 4.71 2.20
C THR A 242 -22.04 5.63 1.89
N GLN A 243 -20.86 5.31 2.42
CA GLN A 243 -19.61 6.05 2.17
C GLN A 243 -19.18 5.89 0.71
N VAL A 244 -19.10 4.65 0.20
CA VAL A 244 -18.66 4.36 -1.17
C VAL A 244 -19.55 5.05 -2.22
N LYS A 245 -20.86 5.18 -2.00
CA LYS A 245 -21.76 5.89 -2.93
C LYS A 245 -21.46 7.38 -3.09
N SER A 246 -20.82 8.00 -2.13
CA SER A 246 -20.42 9.41 -2.17
C SER A 246 -18.92 9.61 -2.42
N LEU A 247 -18.20 8.52 -2.64
CA LEU A 247 -16.75 8.55 -2.82
C LEU A 247 -16.37 9.12 -4.18
N GLU A 248 -15.41 10.02 -4.18
CA GLU A 248 -14.72 10.49 -5.39
C GLU A 248 -13.29 9.96 -5.36
N ILE A 249 -13.01 8.97 -6.21
CA ILE A 249 -11.68 8.37 -6.29
C ILE A 249 -10.81 9.23 -7.21
N GLN A 250 -9.66 9.68 -6.69
CA GLN A 250 -8.66 10.35 -7.50
C GLN A 250 -7.79 9.32 -8.23
N PRO A 251 -7.32 9.60 -9.47
CA PRO A 251 -6.50 8.64 -10.22
C PRO A 251 -5.26 8.17 -9.46
N GLN A 252 -4.57 9.07 -8.76
CA GLN A 252 -3.37 8.75 -8.00
C GLN A 252 -3.66 7.89 -6.77
N VAL A 253 -4.79 8.09 -6.11
CA VAL A 253 -5.22 7.23 -4.98
C VAL A 253 -5.45 5.81 -5.46
N MET A 254 -6.12 5.65 -6.61
CA MET A 254 -6.35 4.35 -7.24
C MET A 254 -5.02 3.64 -7.58
N THR A 255 -4.06 4.35 -8.17
CA THR A 255 -2.79 3.74 -8.62
C THR A 255 -1.83 3.48 -7.45
N ASN A 256 -1.72 4.40 -6.50
CA ASN A 256 -0.88 4.22 -5.31
C ASN A 256 -1.43 3.13 -4.40
N GLY A 257 -2.74 3.11 -4.17
CA GLY A 257 -3.37 2.09 -3.36
C GLY A 257 -3.20 0.66 -3.90
N ALA A 258 -3.14 0.50 -5.23
CA ALA A 258 -2.81 -0.80 -5.81
C ALA A 258 -1.37 -1.23 -5.51
N ALA A 259 -0.42 -0.30 -5.46
CA ALA A 259 0.96 -0.58 -5.10
C ALA A 259 1.08 -0.89 -3.60
N ALA A 260 0.47 -0.09 -2.75
CA ALA A 260 0.47 -0.25 -1.29
C ALA A 260 -0.15 -1.60 -0.88
N LEU A 261 -1.30 -1.97 -1.43
CA LEU A 261 -1.94 -3.26 -1.15
C LEU A 261 -1.02 -4.45 -1.47
N ILE A 262 -0.34 -4.43 -2.62
CA ILE A 262 0.56 -5.53 -2.99
C ILE A 262 1.83 -5.52 -2.13
N GLU A 263 2.30 -4.35 -1.68
CA GLU A 263 3.40 -4.23 -0.74
C GLU A 263 3.03 -4.83 0.62
N GLU A 264 1.88 -4.45 1.17
CA GLU A 264 1.35 -5.02 2.41
C GLU A 264 1.22 -6.55 2.31
N ALA A 265 0.60 -7.04 1.23
CA ALA A 265 0.47 -8.47 1.00
C ALA A 265 1.82 -9.20 0.97
N ALA A 266 2.87 -8.57 0.39
CA ALA A 266 4.22 -9.12 0.37
C ALA A 266 4.91 -9.09 1.73
N GLN A 267 4.64 -8.10 2.57
CA GLN A 267 5.33 -7.92 3.84
C GLN A 267 4.65 -8.62 5.00
N THR A 268 3.32 -8.53 5.09
CA THR A 268 2.54 -8.98 6.25
C THR A 268 1.66 -10.19 5.91
N LYS A 269 0.69 -10.05 5.01
CA LYS A 269 -0.29 -11.11 4.72
C LYS A 269 0.34 -12.44 4.27
N ILE A 270 1.51 -12.39 3.60
CA ILE A 270 2.28 -13.57 3.20
C ILE A 270 2.80 -14.41 4.40
N THR A 271 2.78 -13.88 5.61
CA THR A 271 3.19 -14.64 6.81
C THR A 271 2.10 -15.63 7.25
N GLY A 272 0.86 -15.46 6.82
CA GLY A 272 -0.31 -16.22 7.25
C GLY A 272 -0.96 -15.65 8.50
N GLU A 273 -0.74 -14.36 8.76
CA GLU A 273 -1.36 -13.69 9.91
C GLU A 273 -2.74 -13.14 9.60
N GLU A 274 -3.05 -12.95 8.32
CA GLU A 274 -4.32 -12.39 7.87
C GLU A 274 -5.49 -13.31 8.22
N GLU A 275 -5.44 -14.53 7.72
CA GLU A 275 -6.46 -15.54 7.95
C GLU A 275 -5.98 -16.57 8.98
N ARG A 276 -5.52 -16.05 10.11
CA ARG A 276 -4.80 -16.80 11.17
C ARG A 276 -5.52 -18.04 11.66
N TYR A 277 -6.84 -17.99 11.74
CA TYR A 277 -7.63 -19.05 12.36
C TYR A 277 -8.23 -19.99 11.33
N SER A 278 -8.56 -19.49 10.14
CA SER A 278 -9.15 -20.26 9.05
C SER A 278 -8.08 -20.88 8.12
N GLY A 279 -6.94 -20.21 7.98
CA GLY A 279 -5.88 -20.58 7.05
C GLY A 279 -6.28 -20.40 5.60
N THR A 280 -7.15 -19.43 5.30
CA THR A 280 -7.66 -19.15 3.95
C THR A 280 -6.91 -18.04 3.22
N ASP A 281 -5.72 -17.69 3.66
CA ASP A 281 -4.85 -16.62 3.15
C ASP A 281 -4.63 -16.64 1.63
N LEU A 282 -4.61 -17.83 0.99
CA LEU A 282 -4.47 -17.88 -0.47
C LEU A 282 -5.67 -17.30 -1.22
N VAL A 283 -6.87 -17.32 -0.61
CA VAL A 283 -8.06 -16.68 -1.18
C VAL A 283 -7.93 -15.17 -1.08
N THR A 284 -7.49 -14.67 0.08
CA THR A 284 -7.21 -13.26 0.36
C THR A 284 -6.13 -12.73 -0.58
N LEU A 285 -4.96 -13.39 -0.64
CA LEU A 285 -3.86 -13.00 -1.55
C LEU A 285 -4.30 -12.98 -3.02
N GLN A 286 -5.11 -13.95 -3.47
CA GLN A 286 -5.67 -13.92 -4.84
C GLN A 286 -6.57 -12.71 -5.04
N ALA A 287 -7.43 -12.38 -4.08
CA ALA A 287 -8.35 -11.27 -4.18
C ALA A 287 -7.61 -9.91 -4.18
N ASN A 288 -6.56 -9.76 -3.37
CA ASN A 288 -5.68 -8.59 -3.39
C ASN A 288 -5.01 -8.41 -4.77
N VAL A 289 -4.44 -9.50 -5.32
CA VAL A 289 -3.85 -9.48 -6.67
C VAL A 289 -4.90 -9.12 -7.73
N ASP A 290 -6.12 -9.66 -7.63
CA ASP A 290 -7.22 -9.34 -8.56
C ASP A 290 -7.63 -7.86 -8.46
N GLY A 291 -7.69 -7.30 -7.24
CA GLY A 291 -7.98 -5.88 -6.99
C GLY A 291 -6.92 -4.96 -7.61
N ALA A 292 -5.65 -5.21 -7.35
CA ALA A 292 -4.55 -4.46 -7.95
C ALA A 292 -4.50 -4.63 -9.48
N ASN A 293 -4.75 -5.85 -9.99
CA ASN A 293 -4.81 -6.11 -11.43
C ASN A 293 -5.98 -5.37 -12.09
N LYS A 294 -7.10 -5.18 -11.38
CA LYS A 294 -8.21 -4.37 -11.88
C LYS A 294 -7.77 -2.94 -12.15
N VAL A 295 -7.00 -2.33 -11.26
CA VAL A 295 -6.42 -1.00 -11.48
C VAL A 295 -5.50 -1.02 -12.69
N PHE A 296 -4.54 -1.95 -12.74
CA PHE A 296 -3.60 -2.08 -13.85
C PHE A 296 -4.30 -2.18 -15.21
N VAL A 297 -5.26 -3.08 -15.36
CA VAL A 297 -6.00 -3.29 -16.62
C VAL A 297 -6.70 -2.02 -17.09
N LEU A 298 -7.20 -1.18 -16.18
CA LEU A 298 -7.85 0.08 -16.52
C LEU A 298 -6.88 1.16 -16.99
N VAL A 299 -5.65 1.17 -16.47
CA VAL A 299 -4.64 2.17 -16.82
C VAL A 299 -3.65 1.69 -17.89
N SER A 300 -3.59 0.40 -18.17
CA SER A 300 -2.70 -0.23 -19.17
C SER A 300 -2.77 0.44 -20.55
N PRO A 301 -3.94 0.81 -21.12
CA PRO A 301 -3.98 1.53 -22.40
C PRO A 301 -3.24 2.87 -22.36
N LEU A 302 -3.27 3.57 -21.22
CA LEU A 302 -2.53 4.81 -21.02
C LEU A 302 -1.03 4.55 -20.85
N LEU A 303 -0.66 3.55 -20.06
CA LEU A 303 0.73 3.12 -19.86
C LEU A 303 1.37 2.70 -21.18
N ALA A 304 0.68 1.96 -22.03
CA ALA A 304 1.17 1.55 -23.34
C ALA A 304 1.58 2.74 -24.24
N THR A 305 1.03 3.93 -23.98
CA THR A 305 1.39 5.16 -24.72
C THR A 305 2.45 6.01 -24.03
N THR A 306 2.57 5.92 -22.70
CA THR A 306 3.48 6.76 -21.90
C THR A 306 4.72 6.02 -21.45
N ASN A 307 4.61 4.72 -21.16
CA ASN A 307 5.70 3.84 -20.71
C ASN A 307 5.40 2.37 -21.08
N GLU A 308 5.50 2.04 -22.39
CA GLU A 308 5.22 0.69 -22.92
C GLU A 308 6.01 -0.41 -22.17
N GLN A 309 7.25 -0.13 -21.78
CA GLN A 309 8.07 -1.12 -21.07
C GLN A 309 7.48 -1.45 -19.68
N LEU A 310 7.00 -0.45 -18.94
CA LEU A 310 6.37 -0.67 -17.64
C LEU A 310 5.06 -1.45 -17.80
N ASP A 311 4.26 -1.16 -18.84
CA ASP A 311 3.03 -1.90 -19.14
C ASP A 311 3.32 -3.39 -19.37
N ASP A 312 4.32 -3.70 -20.22
CA ASP A 312 4.74 -5.07 -20.52
C ASP A 312 5.29 -5.80 -19.27
N ASP A 313 6.11 -5.10 -18.47
CA ASP A 313 6.72 -5.66 -17.24
C ASP A 313 5.65 -5.96 -16.20
N LEU A 314 4.68 -5.05 -15.99
CA LEU A 314 3.52 -5.27 -15.10
C LEU A 314 2.70 -6.46 -15.56
N ALA A 315 2.35 -6.53 -16.85
CA ALA A 315 1.60 -7.66 -17.40
C ALA A 315 2.35 -9.00 -17.21
N ALA A 316 3.68 -9.00 -17.34
CA ALA A 316 4.49 -10.19 -17.11
C ALA A 316 4.54 -10.56 -15.60
N GLN A 317 4.66 -9.58 -14.72
CA GLN A 317 4.78 -9.81 -13.30
C GLN A 317 3.44 -10.28 -12.69
N PHE A 318 2.30 -9.70 -13.08
CA PHE A 318 0.98 -10.24 -12.69
C PHE A 318 0.82 -11.71 -13.08
N ARG A 319 1.23 -12.08 -14.32
CA ARG A 319 1.21 -13.50 -14.74
C ARG A 319 2.10 -14.39 -13.89
N LYS A 320 3.27 -13.90 -13.46
CA LYS A 320 4.22 -14.65 -12.62
C LYS A 320 3.65 -14.90 -11.22
N VAL A 321 3.03 -13.91 -10.60
CA VAL A 321 2.34 -14.07 -9.32
C VAL A 321 1.19 -15.06 -9.47
N GLN A 322 0.34 -14.88 -10.49
CA GLN A 322 -0.81 -15.74 -10.77
C GLN A 322 -0.40 -17.21 -10.97
N GLN A 323 0.67 -17.49 -11.72
CA GLN A 323 1.16 -18.86 -11.92
C GLN A 323 1.55 -19.56 -10.62
N THR A 324 2.06 -18.80 -9.65
CA THR A 324 2.40 -19.37 -8.35
C THR A 324 1.16 -19.67 -7.53
N LEU A 325 0.19 -18.76 -7.50
CA LEU A 325 -1.11 -18.96 -6.84
C LEU A 325 -1.90 -20.11 -7.47
N ASP A 326 -1.90 -20.21 -8.80
CA ASP A 326 -2.57 -21.30 -9.53
C ASP A 326 -2.05 -22.69 -9.17
N GLY A 327 -0.79 -22.79 -8.74
CA GLY A 327 -0.19 -24.03 -8.26
C GLY A 327 -0.85 -24.60 -7.01
N TYR A 328 -1.61 -23.78 -6.28
CA TYR A 328 -2.33 -24.14 -5.06
C TYR A 328 -3.85 -24.18 -5.23
N LYS A 329 -4.36 -23.99 -6.44
CA LYS A 329 -5.80 -24.09 -6.72
C LYS A 329 -6.25 -25.55 -6.67
N THR A 330 -7.42 -25.76 -6.08
CA THR A 330 -8.14 -27.04 -6.01
C THR A 330 -9.48 -26.95 -6.73
N ALA A 331 -10.22 -28.05 -6.78
CA ALA A 331 -11.57 -28.04 -7.35
C ALA A 331 -12.55 -27.17 -6.52
N ASP A 332 -12.28 -27.00 -5.23
CA ASP A 332 -13.16 -26.32 -4.27
C ASP A 332 -12.60 -24.95 -3.81
N GLY A 333 -11.54 -24.45 -4.44
CA GLY A 333 -10.90 -23.17 -4.09
C GLY A 333 -9.37 -23.28 -4.04
N PHE A 334 -8.79 -23.09 -2.88
CA PHE A 334 -7.35 -23.19 -2.65
C PHE A 334 -7.02 -24.24 -1.57
N GLU A 335 -5.79 -24.74 -1.61
CA GLU A 335 -5.21 -25.49 -0.49
C GLU A 335 -5.15 -24.60 0.76
N PRO A 336 -5.28 -25.18 1.98
CA PRO A 336 -5.05 -24.45 3.21
C PRO A 336 -3.64 -23.84 3.24
N TYR A 337 -3.51 -22.61 3.73
CA TYR A 337 -2.23 -21.88 3.72
C TYR A 337 -1.09 -22.65 4.40
N GLY A 338 -1.39 -23.42 5.42
CA GLY A 338 -0.42 -24.31 6.06
C GLY A 338 0.22 -25.35 5.14
N GLN A 339 -0.34 -25.61 3.95
CA GLN A 339 0.23 -26.50 2.93
C GLN A 339 1.21 -25.80 1.98
N VAL A 340 1.24 -24.46 1.99
CA VAL A 340 2.19 -23.70 1.18
C VAL A 340 3.59 -23.87 1.73
N SER A 341 4.51 -24.37 0.91
CA SER A 341 5.89 -24.58 1.32
C SER A 341 6.60 -23.23 1.63
N GLU A 342 7.57 -23.27 2.54
CA GLU A 342 8.39 -22.07 2.84
C GLU A 342 9.06 -21.51 1.57
N ALA A 343 9.49 -22.38 0.66
CA ALA A 343 10.10 -21.98 -0.60
C ALA A 343 9.11 -21.24 -1.50
N ASP A 344 7.84 -21.66 -1.54
CA ASP A 344 6.82 -20.98 -2.34
C ASP A 344 6.29 -19.71 -1.66
N ARG A 345 6.23 -19.66 -0.33
CA ARG A 345 5.97 -18.41 0.41
C ARG A 345 7.05 -17.36 0.10
N ALA A 346 8.33 -17.76 0.15
CA ALA A 346 9.44 -16.87 -0.20
C ALA A 346 9.38 -16.42 -1.66
N LYS A 347 8.98 -17.30 -2.57
CA LYS A 347 8.79 -16.99 -3.98
C LYS A 347 7.62 -16.04 -4.21
N LEU A 348 6.47 -16.25 -3.56
CA LEU A 348 5.32 -15.35 -3.59
C LEU A 348 5.72 -13.99 -3.05
N LYS A 349 6.33 -13.93 -1.86
CA LYS A 349 6.83 -12.68 -1.26
C LYS A 349 7.69 -11.89 -2.25
N THR A 350 8.70 -12.53 -2.83
CA THR A 350 9.59 -11.87 -3.80
C THR A 350 8.82 -11.39 -5.03
N SER A 351 7.92 -12.22 -5.57
CA SER A 351 7.17 -11.86 -6.78
C SER A 351 6.16 -10.75 -6.55
N MET A 352 5.57 -10.67 -5.35
CA MET A 352 4.65 -9.59 -4.97
C MET A 352 5.41 -8.29 -4.69
N ALA A 353 6.56 -8.35 -4.02
CA ALA A 353 7.42 -7.17 -3.83
C ALA A 353 7.92 -6.60 -5.17
N GLU A 354 8.31 -7.47 -6.13
CA GLU A 354 8.64 -7.04 -7.50
C GLU A 354 7.43 -6.41 -8.20
N LEU A 355 6.22 -6.91 -7.96
CA LEU A 355 4.98 -6.35 -8.51
C LEU A 355 4.66 -4.99 -7.92
N SER A 356 4.78 -4.83 -6.60
CA SER A 356 4.58 -3.55 -5.91
C SER A 356 5.55 -2.49 -6.42
N GLU A 357 6.84 -2.81 -6.56
CA GLU A 357 7.84 -1.90 -7.10
C GLU A 357 7.51 -1.42 -8.53
N LEU A 358 6.95 -2.30 -9.37
CA LEU A 358 6.48 -1.91 -10.69
C LEU A 358 5.22 -1.04 -10.62
N LEU A 359 4.26 -1.38 -9.76
CA LEU A 359 3.02 -0.63 -9.56
C LEU A 359 3.30 0.79 -9.04
N SER A 360 4.28 0.96 -8.16
CA SER A 360 4.67 2.28 -7.62
C SER A 360 5.11 3.28 -8.69
N GLN A 361 5.55 2.81 -9.87
CA GLN A 361 5.98 3.63 -10.98
C GLN A 361 4.83 4.11 -11.88
N VAL A 362 3.62 3.55 -11.69
CA VAL A 362 2.45 3.82 -12.55
C VAL A 362 2.03 5.28 -12.46
N THR A 363 1.85 5.79 -11.26
CA THR A 363 1.43 7.17 -10.99
C THR A 363 2.32 8.19 -11.70
N GLY A 364 3.64 8.04 -11.56
CA GLY A 364 4.63 8.88 -12.23
C GLY A 364 4.61 8.73 -13.76
N SER A 365 4.47 7.49 -14.26
CA SER A 365 4.45 7.19 -15.70
C SER A 365 3.19 7.73 -16.40
N LEU A 366 2.11 7.96 -15.66
CA LEU A 366 0.89 8.60 -16.14
C LEU A 366 0.90 10.13 -15.97
N GLY A 367 1.98 10.70 -15.42
CA GLY A 367 2.04 12.14 -15.13
C GLY A 367 1.04 12.58 -14.07
N LEU A 368 0.50 11.65 -13.30
CA LEU A 368 -0.42 11.89 -12.19
C LEU A 368 0.36 12.43 -11.00
N GLN A 369 0.91 13.60 -11.15
CA GLN A 369 1.63 14.22 -10.05
C GLN A 369 0.64 15.00 -9.21
N VAL A 370 0.88 14.97 -7.91
CA VAL A 370 0.17 15.75 -6.91
C VAL A 370 0.03 17.18 -7.40
N ASN A 371 -1.18 17.58 -7.76
CA ASN A 371 -1.47 18.98 -8.04
C ASN A 371 -1.28 19.78 -6.75
N GLN A 372 -0.52 20.85 -6.85
CA GLN A 372 -0.17 21.80 -5.79
C GLN A 372 -1.40 22.40 -5.10
#